data_f5791ff63bee335a9beeaf7797010e44
#
_entry.id   f5791ff63bee335a9beeaf7797010e44
#
_cell.length_a   1.000
_cell.length_b   1.000
_cell.length_c   1.000
_cell.angle_alpha   90.00
_cell.angle_beta   90.00
_cell.angle_gamma   90.00
#
_symmetry.space_group_name_H-M   'P 1'
#
loop_
_entity.id
_entity.type
_entity.pdbx_description
1 polymer ?
#
loop_
_entity_poly.entity_id
_entity_poly.type
_entity_poly.pdbx_seq_one_letter_code
_entity_poly.pdbx_strand_id
1 'polypeptide(L)'
;MIVLGGTWSFYPEAYQIWFIKRIFDALEDFGAGVDRTGDVWAALESASQLHPANNTPQVALHGAELQRTYNQVVQSIYADEMRRSRELGERLAEQERSPVDEYATWEELEAAHARNEDAPCRCVGLVVETRPDHLSEAEVIRIRRLGCTKVQIGFQSLSDAVLKVNKRGHDVAATRRAVKLLRRAGFKIHAHWMPNLLGATPETDLEDYQRLFGEPDFRPDELKIYPCSLIESAELMRFYQRGDWKPYTHNQLLELLIGVFQLTPEYCRLTRVIRDIPGTDIVVGNKTTNFRQLVENALAARGERSADIRAREVRFRSVDAGALALDELWYESSIGREVFLQFIAEDRGIAGFLRLALPEIQAPSFIEELQGSAIIREVHVYGQSLEIGENAPGKAQHSGLGLRLIERAVEIAAAQGYGDLAVISAIGTRGYYRKRGFDDGKLYQHRKL
;
A
#
# COMPACT_ATOMS: atom_id res chain seq x y z
N MET A 1 -2.61 -6.82 -7.17
CA MET A 1 -3.91 -6.11 -7.14
C MET A 1 -3.82 -4.91 -6.21
N ILE A 2 -4.40 -3.77 -6.59
CA ILE A 2 -4.40 -2.56 -5.75
C ILE A 2 -5.82 -2.01 -5.74
N VAL A 3 -6.44 -1.96 -4.55
CA VAL A 3 -7.75 -1.37 -4.33
C VAL A 3 -7.54 0.08 -3.93
N LEU A 4 -7.92 0.99 -4.80
CA LEU A 4 -7.79 2.44 -4.63
C LEU A 4 -9.17 3.11 -4.79
N GLY A 5 -9.30 4.29 -4.23
CA GLY A 5 -10.51 5.10 -4.37
C GLY A 5 -11.30 5.19 -3.08
N GLY A 6 -10.93 6.13 -2.25
CA GLY A 6 -11.56 6.36 -0.95
C GLY A 6 -10.83 5.65 0.19
N THR A 7 -11.45 5.71 1.37
CA THR A 7 -10.89 5.10 2.59
C THR A 7 -11.46 3.70 2.73
N TRP A 8 -10.63 2.67 2.44
CA TRP A 8 -11.06 1.26 2.49
C TRP A 8 -11.80 0.90 3.80
N SER A 9 -11.25 1.32 4.92
CA SER A 9 -11.79 1.05 6.25
C SER A 9 -13.14 1.72 6.57
N PHE A 10 -13.69 2.50 5.64
CA PHE A 10 -15.05 3.04 5.73
C PHE A 10 -16.12 2.07 5.28
N TYR A 11 -15.78 1.12 4.39
CA TYR A 11 -16.75 0.19 3.86
C TYR A 11 -17.16 -0.84 4.92
N PRO A 12 -18.43 -1.29 4.95
CA PRO A 12 -18.88 -2.37 5.82
C PRO A 12 -18.05 -3.64 5.64
N GLU A 13 -17.87 -4.41 6.71
CA GLU A 13 -17.08 -5.65 6.68
C GLU A 13 -17.59 -6.63 5.63
N ALA A 14 -18.91 -6.83 5.53
CA ALA A 14 -19.50 -7.74 4.53
C ALA A 14 -19.17 -7.30 3.09
N TYR A 15 -19.21 -5.99 2.82
CA TYR A 15 -18.82 -5.44 1.52
C TYR A 15 -17.33 -5.68 1.25
N GLN A 16 -16.47 -5.44 2.25
CA GLN A 16 -15.02 -5.68 2.10
C GLN A 16 -14.73 -7.14 1.75
N ILE A 17 -15.37 -8.08 2.44
CA ILE A 17 -15.22 -9.52 2.21
C ILE A 17 -15.70 -9.88 0.80
N TRP A 18 -16.91 -9.44 0.42
CA TRP A 18 -17.48 -9.67 -0.90
C TRP A 18 -16.59 -9.11 -2.01
N PHE A 19 -16.16 -7.85 -1.89
CA PHE A 19 -15.36 -7.19 -2.92
C PHE A 19 -14.03 -7.91 -3.15
N ILE A 20 -13.33 -8.28 -2.06
CA ILE A 20 -12.08 -9.03 -2.17
C ILE A 20 -12.31 -10.43 -2.73
N LYS A 21 -13.36 -11.13 -2.28
CA LYS A 21 -13.73 -12.44 -2.84
C LYS A 21 -13.94 -12.34 -4.36
N ARG A 22 -14.69 -11.33 -4.84
CA ARG A 22 -14.91 -11.11 -6.28
C ARG A 22 -13.62 -10.86 -7.06
N ILE A 23 -12.63 -10.20 -6.45
CA ILE A 23 -11.30 -10.07 -7.05
C ILE A 23 -10.65 -11.45 -7.24
N PHE A 24 -10.70 -12.33 -6.23
CA PHE A 24 -10.14 -13.68 -6.33
C PHE A 24 -10.91 -14.54 -7.34
N ASP A 25 -12.23 -14.48 -7.35
CA ASP A 25 -13.07 -15.17 -8.34
C ASP A 25 -12.69 -14.71 -9.78
N ALA A 26 -12.52 -13.41 -9.99
CA ALA A 26 -12.14 -12.87 -11.31
C ALA A 26 -10.73 -13.31 -11.75
N LEU A 27 -9.78 -13.43 -10.81
CA LEU A 27 -8.45 -13.96 -11.12
C LEU A 27 -8.50 -15.46 -11.49
N GLU A 28 -9.37 -16.23 -10.84
CA GLU A 28 -9.60 -17.64 -11.12
C GLU A 28 -10.25 -17.81 -12.50
N ASP A 29 -11.33 -17.08 -12.77
CA ASP A 29 -12.05 -17.09 -14.07
C ASP A 29 -11.08 -16.69 -15.21
N PHE A 30 -10.30 -15.60 -15.02
CA PHE A 30 -9.30 -15.18 -16.00
C PHE A 30 -8.24 -16.26 -16.26
N GLY A 31 -7.73 -16.89 -15.21
CA GLY A 31 -6.75 -17.97 -15.31
C GLY A 31 -7.31 -19.23 -15.99
N ALA A 32 -8.62 -19.46 -15.89
CA ALA A 32 -9.33 -20.55 -16.52
C ALA A 32 -9.84 -20.20 -17.94
N GLY A 33 -9.70 -18.96 -18.41
CA GLY A 33 -10.22 -18.48 -19.69
C GLY A 33 -11.74 -18.35 -19.71
N VAL A 34 -12.39 -18.15 -18.55
CA VAL A 34 -13.84 -18.01 -18.40
C VAL A 34 -14.22 -16.53 -18.39
N ASP A 35 -15.14 -16.14 -19.26
CA ASP A 35 -15.74 -14.79 -19.26
C ASP A 35 -17.18 -14.85 -18.73
N ARG A 36 -17.42 -14.28 -17.55
CA ARG A 36 -18.73 -14.17 -16.92
C ARG A 36 -19.37 -12.79 -17.07
N THR A 37 -18.82 -11.93 -17.91
CA THR A 37 -19.31 -10.56 -18.08
C THR A 37 -20.80 -10.55 -18.44
N GLY A 38 -21.24 -11.45 -19.35
CA GLY A 38 -22.63 -11.57 -19.77
C GLY A 38 -23.57 -11.96 -18.63
N ASP A 39 -23.15 -12.93 -17.78
CA ASP A 39 -23.96 -13.40 -16.63
C ASP A 39 -24.14 -12.27 -15.59
N VAL A 40 -23.07 -11.49 -15.33
CA VAL A 40 -23.11 -10.37 -14.40
C VAL A 40 -24.01 -9.25 -14.92
N TRP A 41 -23.92 -8.91 -16.20
CA TRP A 41 -24.80 -7.90 -16.81
C TRP A 41 -26.26 -8.33 -16.75
N ALA A 42 -26.59 -9.57 -17.09
CA ALA A 42 -27.95 -10.10 -17.01
C ALA A 42 -28.50 -10.06 -15.57
N ALA A 43 -27.66 -10.40 -14.57
CA ALA A 43 -28.04 -10.32 -13.18
C ALA A 43 -28.28 -8.87 -12.70
N LEU A 44 -27.44 -7.90 -13.14
CA LEU A 44 -27.61 -6.48 -12.85
C LEU A 44 -28.89 -5.91 -13.46
N GLU A 45 -29.19 -6.26 -14.72
CA GLU A 45 -30.42 -5.86 -15.38
C GLU A 45 -31.65 -6.43 -14.68
N SER A 46 -31.63 -7.69 -14.27
CA SER A 46 -32.71 -8.31 -13.49
C SER A 46 -32.91 -7.63 -12.15
N ALA A 47 -31.82 -7.34 -11.41
CA ALA A 47 -31.88 -6.63 -10.13
C ALA A 47 -32.42 -5.20 -10.28
N SER A 48 -32.06 -4.49 -11.37
CA SER A 48 -32.55 -3.13 -11.63
C SER A 48 -34.05 -3.07 -11.96
N GLN A 49 -34.58 -4.12 -12.59
CA GLN A 49 -36.01 -4.25 -12.88
C GLN A 49 -36.83 -4.54 -11.62
N LEU A 50 -36.27 -5.29 -10.67
CA LEU A 50 -36.92 -5.61 -9.40
C LEU A 50 -36.94 -4.43 -8.41
N HIS A 51 -36.01 -3.48 -8.54
CA HIS A 51 -35.91 -2.29 -7.70
C HIS A 51 -35.73 -1.02 -8.54
N PRO A 52 -36.81 -0.51 -9.18
CA PRO A 52 -36.74 0.68 -10.03
C PRO A 52 -36.28 1.96 -9.28
N ALA A 53 -36.27 1.96 -7.96
CA ALA A 53 -35.72 3.04 -7.13
C ALA A 53 -34.17 3.03 -7.05
N ASN A 54 -33.50 1.97 -7.52
CA ASN A 54 -32.04 1.87 -7.52
C ASN A 54 -31.37 2.41 -8.82
N ASN A 55 -32.16 2.97 -9.73
CA ASN A 55 -31.62 3.79 -10.80
C ASN A 55 -30.98 5.02 -10.20
N THR A 56 -29.65 4.96 -10.03
CA THR A 56 -28.73 6.04 -9.64
C THR A 56 -29.42 7.06 -8.73
N PRO A 57 -29.14 7.11 -7.43
CA PRO A 57 -29.57 8.27 -6.67
C PRO A 57 -28.80 9.45 -7.29
N GLN A 58 -29.47 10.24 -8.13
CA GLN A 58 -29.17 11.65 -8.16
C GLN A 58 -29.44 12.09 -6.71
N VAL A 59 -28.39 12.05 -5.88
CA VAL A 59 -28.41 12.66 -4.56
C VAL A 59 -28.51 14.15 -4.83
N ALA A 60 -29.72 14.62 -5.08
CA ALA A 60 -30.04 16.03 -5.01
C ALA A 60 -29.85 16.38 -3.52
N LEU A 61 -28.64 16.83 -3.18
CA LEU A 61 -28.32 17.36 -1.86
C LEU A 61 -29.26 18.55 -1.62
N HIS A 62 -30.28 18.36 -0.81
CA HIS A 62 -31.21 19.42 -0.42
C HIS A 62 -30.58 20.26 0.67
N GLY A 63 -30.90 21.57 0.75
CA GLY A 63 -30.22 22.61 1.51
C GLY A 63 -29.73 22.30 2.94
N ALA A 64 -30.37 21.38 3.68
CA ALA A 64 -29.93 20.94 5.01
C ALA A 64 -28.71 19.97 4.93
N GLU A 65 -28.53 19.24 3.82
CA GLU A 65 -27.42 18.32 3.61
C GLU A 65 -26.16 19.05 3.14
N LEU A 66 -26.28 20.24 2.56
CA LEU A 66 -25.15 21.12 2.21
C LEU A 66 -24.35 21.62 3.43
N GLN A 67 -24.91 21.50 4.66
CA GLN A 67 -24.18 21.82 5.90
C GLN A 67 -23.32 20.65 6.42
N ARG A 68 -23.50 19.43 5.88
CA ARG A 68 -22.72 18.27 6.27
C ARG A 68 -21.42 18.20 5.45
N THR A 69 -20.33 17.81 6.11
CA THR A 69 -19.10 17.50 5.38
C THR A 69 -19.31 16.24 4.53
N TYR A 70 -18.55 16.08 3.46
CA TYR A 70 -18.56 14.86 2.64
C TYR A 70 -18.47 13.58 3.50
N ASN A 71 -17.56 13.57 4.50
CA ASN A 71 -17.41 12.43 5.40
C ASN A 71 -18.69 12.16 6.24
N GLN A 72 -19.41 13.19 6.67
CA GLN A 72 -20.67 13.02 7.42
C GLN A 72 -21.79 12.46 6.53
N VAL A 73 -21.84 12.88 5.27
CA VAL A 73 -22.80 12.34 4.28
C VAL A 73 -22.48 10.87 4.00
N VAL A 74 -21.21 10.56 3.73
CA VAL A 74 -20.73 9.20 3.51
C VAL A 74 -21.03 8.33 4.73
N GLN A 75 -20.72 8.79 5.97
CA GLN A 75 -21.01 8.04 7.19
C GLN A 75 -22.52 7.78 7.37
N SER A 76 -23.39 8.73 7.03
CA SER A 76 -24.85 8.52 7.16
C SER A 76 -25.36 7.49 6.14
N ILE A 77 -24.85 7.52 4.91
CA ILE A 77 -25.18 6.53 3.88
C ILE A 77 -24.71 5.13 4.32
N TYR A 78 -23.47 4.99 4.78
CA TYR A 78 -22.95 3.71 5.22
C TYR A 78 -23.54 3.20 6.54
N ALA A 79 -23.99 4.05 7.46
CA ALA A 79 -24.69 3.60 8.65
C ALA A 79 -26.01 2.89 8.32
N ASP A 80 -26.72 3.39 7.31
CA ASP A 80 -27.94 2.74 6.80
C ASP A 80 -27.61 1.47 6.00
N GLU A 81 -26.55 1.47 5.22
CA GLU A 81 -26.09 0.28 4.50
C GLU A 81 -25.55 -0.81 5.43
N MET A 82 -24.83 -0.45 6.52
CA MET A 82 -24.41 -1.43 7.52
C MET A 82 -25.59 -2.14 8.18
N ARG A 83 -26.67 -1.42 8.45
CA ARG A 83 -27.90 -2.02 8.96
C ARG A 83 -28.55 -2.93 7.92
N ARG A 84 -28.68 -2.45 6.67
CA ARG A 84 -29.23 -3.22 5.55
C ARG A 84 -28.38 -4.44 5.22
N SER A 85 -27.06 -4.33 5.26
CA SER A 85 -26.11 -5.42 5.01
C SER A 85 -26.24 -6.54 6.07
N ARG A 86 -26.48 -6.18 7.36
CA ARG A 86 -26.75 -7.18 8.41
C ARG A 86 -28.09 -7.88 8.17
N GLU A 87 -29.16 -7.13 7.93
CA GLU A 87 -30.49 -7.67 7.63
C GLU A 87 -30.51 -8.47 6.33
N LEU A 88 -29.71 -8.05 5.32
CA LEU A 88 -29.51 -8.78 4.07
C LEU A 88 -28.73 -10.06 4.30
N GLY A 89 -27.66 -10.02 5.09
CA GLY A 89 -26.86 -11.19 5.46
C GLY A 89 -27.67 -12.28 6.16
N GLU A 90 -28.55 -11.87 7.09
CA GLU A 90 -29.47 -12.79 7.77
C GLU A 90 -30.46 -13.45 6.80
N ARG A 91 -30.99 -12.68 5.83
CA ARG A 91 -31.89 -13.21 4.78
C ARG A 91 -31.19 -14.06 3.74
N LEU A 92 -29.98 -13.67 3.32
CA LEU A 92 -29.22 -14.38 2.27
C LEU A 92 -28.54 -15.67 2.76
N ALA A 93 -28.46 -15.86 4.08
CA ALA A 93 -28.04 -17.15 4.63
C ALA A 93 -29.04 -18.28 4.32
N GLU A 94 -30.31 -17.92 4.01
CA GLU A 94 -31.44 -18.86 3.79
C GLU A 94 -31.87 -18.93 2.31
N GLN A 95 -31.31 -18.12 1.39
CA GLN A 95 -31.77 -18.05 -0.01
C GLN A 95 -30.63 -18.23 -1.01
N GLU A 96 -30.96 -18.65 -2.23
CA GLU A 96 -30.03 -18.71 -3.37
C GLU A 96 -29.57 -17.30 -3.73
N ARG A 97 -28.25 -17.04 -3.68
CA ARG A 97 -27.66 -15.71 -3.85
C ARG A 97 -27.45 -15.36 -5.32
N SER A 98 -27.77 -14.12 -5.68
CA SER A 98 -27.42 -13.57 -6.98
C SER A 98 -25.93 -13.18 -7.01
N PRO A 99 -25.26 -13.27 -8.18
CA PRO A 99 -23.88 -12.78 -8.36
C PRO A 99 -23.68 -11.28 -8.06
N VAL A 100 -24.77 -10.51 -8.00
CA VAL A 100 -24.75 -9.06 -7.74
C VAL A 100 -25.04 -8.69 -6.28
N ASP A 101 -25.36 -9.68 -5.43
CA ASP A 101 -25.50 -9.43 -4.01
C ASP A 101 -24.16 -9.07 -3.38
N GLU A 102 -24.05 -7.88 -2.79
CA GLU A 102 -22.79 -7.36 -2.20
C GLU A 102 -22.52 -7.99 -0.82
N TYR A 103 -22.55 -9.31 -0.77
CA TYR A 103 -22.37 -10.08 0.44
C TYR A 103 -21.53 -11.36 0.20
N ALA A 104 -20.60 -11.63 1.11
CA ALA A 104 -19.89 -12.90 1.21
C ALA A 104 -19.48 -13.16 2.66
N THR A 105 -19.30 -14.44 3.01
CA THR A 105 -18.78 -14.84 4.31
C THR A 105 -17.25 -14.95 4.31
N TRP A 106 -16.66 -15.01 5.49
CA TRP A 106 -15.23 -15.27 5.63
C TRP A 106 -14.81 -16.61 5.06
N GLU A 107 -15.64 -17.64 5.28
CA GLU A 107 -15.40 -19.01 4.78
C GLU A 107 -15.36 -19.05 3.25
N GLU A 108 -16.25 -18.30 2.60
CA GLU A 108 -16.28 -18.20 1.15
C GLU A 108 -15.03 -17.48 0.59
N LEU A 109 -14.57 -16.43 1.27
CA LEU A 109 -13.33 -15.75 0.90
C LEU A 109 -12.11 -16.65 1.13
N GLU A 110 -12.03 -17.32 2.28
CA GLU A 110 -10.92 -18.21 2.61
C GLU A 110 -10.87 -19.41 1.64
N ALA A 111 -12.02 -19.94 1.20
CA ALA A 111 -12.08 -20.93 0.13
C ALA A 111 -11.57 -20.39 -1.21
N ALA A 112 -11.89 -19.12 -1.56
CA ALA A 112 -11.35 -18.47 -2.76
C ALA A 112 -9.82 -18.25 -2.65
N HIS A 113 -9.31 -17.89 -1.46
CA HIS A 113 -7.88 -17.82 -1.20
C HIS A 113 -7.19 -19.18 -1.43
N ALA A 114 -7.74 -20.26 -0.86
CA ALA A 114 -7.17 -21.60 -1.01
C ALA A 114 -7.09 -22.03 -2.49
N ARG A 115 -8.13 -21.77 -3.29
CA ARG A 115 -8.11 -22.05 -4.73
C ARG A 115 -7.05 -21.22 -5.46
N ASN A 116 -6.87 -19.97 -5.07
CA ASN A 116 -5.93 -19.06 -5.75
C ASN A 116 -4.46 -19.37 -5.46
N GLU A 117 -4.12 -20.15 -4.42
CA GLU A 117 -2.73 -20.49 -4.11
C GLU A 117 -2.00 -21.18 -5.26
N ASP A 118 -2.71 -22.07 -5.98
CA ASP A 118 -2.17 -22.88 -7.08
C ASP A 118 -2.81 -22.52 -8.44
N ALA A 119 -3.65 -21.48 -8.51
CA ALA A 119 -4.30 -21.06 -9.75
C ALA A 119 -3.28 -20.60 -10.81
N PRO A 120 -3.59 -20.69 -12.11
CA PRO A 120 -2.77 -20.15 -13.18
C PRO A 120 -2.55 -18.63 -13.03
N CYS A 121 -3.58 -17.88 -12.61
CA CYS A 121 -3.50 -16.46 -12.31
C CYS A 121 -3.59 -16.22 -10.80
N ARG A 122 -2.44 -16.08 -10.13
CA ARG A 122 -2.33 -15.97 -8.68
C ARG A 122 -2.20 -14.53 -8.21
N CYS A 123 -2.82 -14.23 -7.07
CA CYS A 123 -2.66 -12.95 -6.39
C CYS A 123 -1.33 -12.92 -5.60
N VAL A 124 -0.28 -12.38 -6.21
CA VAL A 124 1.06 -12.27 -5.60
C VAL A 124 1.24 -10.98 -4.76
N GLY A 125 0.19 -10.20 -4.59
CA GLY A 125 0.17 -9.02 -3.73
C GLY A 125 -1.17 -8.30 -3.79
N LEU A 126 -1.76 -8.05 -2.63
CA LEU A 126 -3.00 -7.29 -2.45
C LEU A 126 -2.72 -6.05 -1.60
N VAL A 127 -3.25 -4.92 -2.05
CA VAL A 127 -3.01 -3.60 -1.46
C VAL A 127 -4.33 -2.89 -1.28
N VAL A 128 -4.54 -2.29 -0.12
CA VAL A 128 -5.67 -1.37 0.14
C VAL A 128 -5.14 0.00 0.56
N GLU A 129 -5.98 1.03 0.39
CA GLU A 129 -5.68 2.40 0.79
C GLU A 129 -6.62 2.83 1.91
N THR A 130 -6.06 3.37 3.01
CA THR A 130 -6.83 3.85 4.15
C THR A 130 -6.22 5.10 4.78
N ARG A 131 -6.85 5.59 5.86
CA ARG A 131 -6.41 6.77 6.62
C ARG A 131 -5.84 6.36 7.97
N PRO A 132 -4.91 7.16 8.56
CA PRO A 132 -4.31 6.87 9.86
C PRO A 132 -5.33 6.70 11.01
N ASP A 133 -6.37 7.52 11.03
CA ASP A 133 -7.41 7.54 12.07
C ASP A 133 -8.39 6.38 12.00
N HIS A 134 -8.37 5.58 10.93
CA HIS A 134 -9.22 4.41 10.73
C HIS A 134 -8.53 3.07 11.03
N LEU A 135 -7.25 3.09 11.42
CA LEU A 135 -6.50 1.89 11.76
C LEU A 135 -6.57 1.60 13.27
N SER A 136 -7.29 0.55 13.62
CA SER A 136 -7.26 -0.12 14.91
C SER A 136 -6.61 -1.51 14.78
N GLU A 137 -6.30 -2.15 15.90
CA GLU A 137 -5.80 -3.53 15.89
C GLU A 137 -6.75 -4.49 15.16
N ALA A 138 -8.06 -4.38 15.43
CA ALA A 138 -9.09 -5.18 14.76
C ALA A 138 -9.11 -4.94 13.24
N GLU A 139 -8.99 -3.66 12.80
CA GLU A 139 -8.95 -3.33 11.38
C GLU A 139 -7.68 -3.86 10.70
N VAL A 140 -6.53 -3.78 11.36
CA VAL A 140 -5.27 -4.33 10.85
C VAL A 140 -5.35 -5.85 10.68
N ILE A 141 -5.93 -6.57 11.66
CA ILE A 141 -6.19 -8.01 11.57
C ILE A 141 -7.14 -8.30 10.40
N ARG A 142 -8.22 -7.53 10.25
CA ARG A 142 -9.18 -7.67 9.15
C ARG A 142 -8.50 -7.50 7.80
N ILE A 143 -7.74 -6.44 7.61
CA ILE A 143 -6.99 -6.18 6.37
C ILE A 143 -6.04 -7.34 6.07
N ARG A 144 -5.39 -7.91 7.09
CA ARG A 144 -4.54 -9.09 6.89
C ARG A 144 -5.34 -10.33 6.51
N ARG A 145 -6.49 -10.59 7.15
CA ARG A 145 -7.38 -11.71 6.84
C ARG A 145 -7.95 -11.62 5.41
N LEU A 146 -8.17 -10.41 4.90
CA LEU A 146 -8.52 -10.18 3.49
C LEU A 146 -7.40 -10.58 2.50
N GLY A 147 -6.19 -10.93 2.97
CA GLY A 147 -5.06 -11.34 2.15
C GLY A 147 -4.09 -10.21 1.80
N CYS A 148 -4.28 -9.01 2.33
CA CYS A 148 -3.40 -7.86 2.05
C CYS A 148 -2.01 -8.06 2.65
N THR A 149 -1.00 -7.57 1.93
CA THR A 149 0.41 -7.55 2.37
C THR A 149 1.00 -6.14 2.38
N LYS A 150 0.29 -5.17 1.80
CA LYS A 150 0.68 -3.77 1.76
C LYS A 150 -0.52 -2.87 2.04
N VAL A 151 -0.28 -1.79 2.79
CA VAL A 151 -1.27 -0.75 3.05
C VAL A 151 -0.73 0.58 2.54
N GLN A 152 -1.53 1.28 1.73
CA GLN A 152 -1.31 2.67 1.39
C GLN A 152 -1.98 3.54 2.44
N ILE A 153 -1.27 4.54 2.94
CA ILE A 153 -1.74 5.37 4.05
C ILE A 153 -1.43 6.85 3.82
N GLY A 154 -2.47 7.67 3.95
CA GLY A 154 -2.38 9.09 3.71
C GLY A 154 -1.83 9.87 4.90
N PHE A 155 -0.50 9.97 5.03
CA PHE A 155 0.12 10.88 6.02
C PHE A 155 -0.20 12.33 5.70
N GLN A 156 -0.02 12.69 4.45
CA GLN A 156 -0.17 14.00 3.83
C GLN A 156 0.87 15.01 4.36
N SER A 157 1.01 15.19 5.65
CA SER A 157 2.01 16.01 6.35
C SER A 157 2.26 15.46 7.76
N LEU A 158 3.39 15.80 8.36
CA LEU A 158 3.70 15.56 9.78
C LEU A 158 3.59 16.83 10.63
N SER A 159 2.84 17.83 10.16
CA SER A 159 2.50 19.06 10.89
C SER A 159 1.02 19.07 11.26
N ASP A 160 0.71 19.03 12.57
CA ASP A 160 -0.66 19.11 13.07
C ASP A 160 -1.38 20.40 12.63
N ALA A 161 -0.63 21.51 12.54
CA ALA A 161 -1.18 22.78 12.07
C ALA A 161 -1.62 22.69 10.60
N VAL A 162 -0.78 22.10 9.74
CA VAL A 162 -1.08 21.88 8.32
C VAL A 162 -2.23 20.89 8.17
N LEU A 163 -2.22 19.77 8.89
CA LEU A 163 -3.30 18.77 8.85
C LEU A 163 -4.65 19.39 9.26
N LYS A 164 -4.65 20.20 10.32
CA LYS A 164 -5.86 20.85 10.85
C LYS A 164 -6.45 21.84 9.84
N VAL A 165 -5.64 22.76 9.29
CA VAL A 165 -6.16 23.79 8.37
C VAL A 165 -6.65 23.18 7.05
N ASN A 166 -6.07 22.03 6.63
CA ASN A 166 -6.51 21.26 5.47
C ASN A 166 -7.61 20.24 5.80
N LYS A 167 -8.20 20.29 7.00
CA LYS A 167 -9.33 19.45 7.43
C LYS A 167 -9.11 17.95 7.22
N ARG A 168 -7.88 17.46 7.48
CA ARG A 168 -7.52 16.07 7.20
C ARG A 168 -8.20 15.05 8.13
N GLY A 169 -8.69 15.49 9.29
CA GLY A 169 -9.45 14.67 10.25
C GLY A 169 -8.58 13.73 11.09
N HIS A 170 -7.26 13.75 10.93
CA HIS A 170 -6.29 13.04 11.76
C HIS A 170 -5.13 13.96 12.12
N ASP A 171 -4.40 13.57 13.16
CA ASP A 171 -3.19 14.22 13.64
C ASP A 171 -1.94 13.36 13.44
N VAL A 172 -0.79 13.91 13.74
CA VAL A 172 0.50 13.21 13.65
C VAL A 172 0.55 12.03 14.63
N ALA A 173 -0.09 12.14 15.80
CA ALA A 173 -0.16 11.05 16.76
C ALA A 173 -0.95 9.85 16.22
N ALA A 174 -2.04 10.07 15.48
CA ALA A 174 -2.77 9.01 14.78
C ALA A 174 -1.88 8.33 13.72
N THR A 175 -1.10 9.11 12.97
CA THR A 175 -0.15 8.59 11.99
C THR A 175 0.90 7.68 12.66
N ARG A 176 1.49 8.10 13.80
CA ARG A 176 2.44 7.28 14.57
C ARG A 176 1.82 5.95 15.03
N ARG A 177 0.61 6.00 15.60
CA ARG A 177 -0.11 4.78 16.02
C ARG A 177 -0.35 3.84 14.85
N ALA A 178 -0.83 4.38 13.73
CA ALA A 178 -1.13 3.61 12.53
C ALA A 178 0.12 2.91 11.96
N VAL A 179 1.25 3.64 11.84
CA VAL A 179 2.51 3.07 11.38
C VAL A 179 2.98 1.96 12.32
N LYS A 180 2.92 2.17 13.64
CA LYS A 180 3.30 1.16 14.62
C LYS A 180 2.46 -0.12 14.49
N LEU A 181 1.14 -0.01 14.34
CA LEU A 181 0.24 -1.16 14.16
C LEU A 181 0.55 -1.91 12.87
N LEU A 182 0.67 -1.20 11.73
CA LEU A 182 0.98 -1.81 10.43
C LEU A 182 2.34 -2.50 10.45
N ARG A 183 3.35 -1.89 11.04
CA ARG A 183 4.70 -2.43 11.12
C ARG A 183 4.75 -3.68 12.00
N ARG A 184 4.04 -3.67 13.14
CA ARG A 184 3.94 -4.82 14.03
C ARG A 184 3.23 -6.00 13.38
N ALA A 185 2.28 -5.74 12.49
CA ALA A 185 1.63 -6.75 11.65
C ALA A 185 2.45 -7.12 10.40
N GLY A 186 3.65 -6.58 10.21
CA GLY A 186 4.53 -6.90 9.10
C GLY A 186 4.12 -6.31 7.74
N PHE A 187 3.15 -5.42 7.69
CA PHE A 187 2.75 -4.81 6.42
C PHE A 187 3.85 -3.95 5.81
N LYS A 188 3.96 -4.00 4.49
CA LYS A 188 4.65 -2.99 3.72
C LYS A 188 3.86 -1.69 3.76
N ILE A 189 4.52 -0.60 4.18
CA ILE A 189 3.90 0.71 4.42
C ILE A 189 4.20 1.63 3.24
N HIS A 190 3.13 2.05 2.55
CA HIS A 190 3.22 2.97 1.42
C HIS A 190 2.58 4.29 1.80
N ALA A 191 3.39 5.26 2.21
CA ALA A 191 2.90 6.57 2.62
C ALA A 191 2.58 7.48 1.44
N HIS A 192 1.60 8.37 1.63
CA HIS A 192 1.33 9.49 0.75
C HIS A 192 1.72 10.78 1.46
N TRP A 193 2.56 11.58 0.84
CA TRP A 193 3.00 12.87 1.34
C TRP A 193 2.69 13.97 0.32
N MET A 194 2.24 15.12 0.80
CA MET A 194 1.74 16.21 -0.03
C MET A 194 2.42 17.53 0.33
N PRO A 195 3.45 17.95 -0.41
CA PRO A 195 3.98 19.31 -0.25
C PRO A 195 3.00 20.35 -0.81
N ASN A 196 3.20 21.60 -0.37
CA ASN A 196 2.40 22.76 -0.77
C ASN A 196 0.93 22.69 -0.29
N LEU A 197 0.64 22.02 0.81
CA LEU A 197 -0.65 22.13 1.48
C LEU A 197 -0.85 23.56 2.02
N LEU A 198 -2.11 23.97 2.24
CA LEU A 198 -2.41 25.25 2.88
C LEU A 198 -1.70 25.37 4.22
N GLY A 199 -0.95 26.45 4.42
CA GLY A 199 -0.15 26.71 5.61
C GLY A 199 1.28 26.14 5.59
N ALA A 200 1.69 25.43 4.52
CA ALA A 200 3.06 24.98 4.33
C ALA A 200 3.89 25.96 3.49
N THR A 201 5.21 25.93 3.65
CA THR A 201 6.20 26.59 2.82
C THR A 201 7.23 25.57 2.32
N PRO A 202 8.04 25.85 1.29
CA PRO A 202 9.07 24.93 0.83
C PRO A 202 10.03 24.48 1.96
N GLU A 203 10.37 25.39 2.87
CA GLU A 203 11.27 25.13 4.00
C GLU A 203 10.61 24.18 5.01
N THR A 204 9.36 24.49 5.41
CA THR A 204 8.63 23.63 6.36
C THR A 204 8.26 22.28 5.77
N ASP A 205 8.01 22.20 4.45
CA ASP A 205 7.81 20.92 3.76
C ASP A 205 9.10 20.09 3.73
N LEU A 206 10.27 20.70 3.56
CA LEU A 206 11.55 19.99 3.61
C LEU A 206 11.85 19.47 5.03
N GLU A 207 11.59 20.27 6.06
CA GLU A 207 11.69 19.86 7.46
C GLU A 207 10.74 18.70 7.77
N ASP A 208 9.48 18.79 7.30
CA ASP A 208 8.48 17.74 7.42
C ASP A 208 8.94 16.42 6.77
N TYR A 209 9.56 16.52 5.58
CA TYR A 209 10.13 15.38 4.88
C TYR A 209 11.34 14.77 5.61
N GLN A 210 12.20 15.57 6.20
CA GLN A 210 13.33 15.09 7.02
C GLN A 210 12.83 14.24 8.19
N ARG A 211 11.72 14.62 8.81
CA ARG A 211 11.10 13.88 9.92
C ARG A 211 10.58 12.50 9.48
N LEU A 212 10.13 12.34 8.24
CA LEU A 212 9.68 11.04 7.71
C LEU A 212 10.72 9.93 7.86
N PHE A 213 12.00 10.28 7.76
CA PHE A 213 13.10 9.32 7.82
C PHE A 213 14.00 9.51 9.05
N GLY A 214 14.00 10.69 9.64
CA GLY A 214 14.73 11.00 10.88
C GLY A 214 14.10 10.35 12.12
N GLU A 215 12.75 10.32 12.17
CA GLU A 215 12.02 9.76 13.30
C GLU A 215 11.71 8.26 13.07
N PRO A 216 12.10 7.35 13.99
CA PRO A 216 11.85 5.91 13.85
C PRO A 216 10.38 5.54 13.73
N ASP A 217 9.47 6.41 14.17
CA ASP A 217 8.03 6.18 14.18
C ASP A 217 7.39 6.17 12.78
N PHE A 218 8.07 6.73 11.77
CA PHE A 218 7.52 6.83 10.43
C PHE A 218 8.22 5.88 9.47
N ARG A 219 9.32 6.26 8.87
CA ARG A 219 10.20 5.48 7.99
C ARG A 219 9.45 4.57 7.01
N PRO A 220 8.64 5.12 6.08
CA PRO A 220 7.85 4.31 5.15
C PRO A 220 8.75 3.51 4.20
N ASP A 221 8.23 2.35 3.75
CA ASP A 221 8.91 1.47 2.79
C ASP A 221 8.80 2.01 1.36
N GLU A 222 7.65 2.63 1.06
CA GLU A 222 7.37 3.28 -0.21
C GLU A 222 6.72 4.64 0.03
N LEU A 223 6.91 5.54 -0.92
CA LEU A 223 6.36 6.88 -0.82
C LEU A 223 5.81 7.36 -2.16
N LYS A 224 4.62 7.95 -2.11
CA LYS A 224 4.06 8.80 -3.16
C LYS A 224 4.19 10.26 -2.74
N ILE A 225 4.66 11.10 -3.64
CA ILE A 225 4.81 12.53 -3.44
C ILE A 225 3.82 13.23 -4.37
N TYR A 226 2.82 13.89 -3.77
CA TYR A 226 1.75 14.56 -4.49
C TYR A 226 1.71 16.05 -4.15
N PRO A 227 2.43 16.92 -4.89
CA PRO A 227 2.30 18.36 -4.71
C PRO A 227 0.83 18.79 -4.83
N CYS A 228 0.38 19.60 -3.87
CA CYS A 228 -0.99 20.09 -3.85
C CYS A 228 -1.26 20.92 -5.11
N SER A 229 -2.32 20.57 -5.81
CA SER A 229 -2.81 21.28 -7.00
C SER A 229 -4.27 21.68 -6.79
N LEU A 230 -4.66 22.84 -7.30
CA LEU A 230 -5.99 23.37 -7.17
C LEU A 230 -6.88 22.88 -8.30
N ILE A 231 -8.00 22.28 -7.94
CA ILE A 231 -9.12 21.98 -8.85
C ILE A 231 -10.30 22.92 -8.55
N GLU A 232 -11.15 23.14 -9.53
CA GLU A 232 -12.22 24.14 -9.46
C GLU A 232 -13.20 23.90 -8.28
N SER A 233 -13.56 22.64 -8.04
CA SER A 233 -14.51 22.26 -6.99
C SER A 233 -13.93 22.22 -5.57
N ALA A 234 -12.61 22.44 -5.40
CA ALA A 234 -11.97 22.37 -4.10
C ALA A 234 -12.24 23.60 -3.23
N GLU A 235 -12.44 23.40 -1.93
CA GLU A 235 -12.57 24.50 -0.96
C GLU A 235 -11.31 25.41 -0.95
N LEU A 236 -10.16 24.88 -1.31
CA LEU A 236 -8.89 25.60 -1.44
C LEU A 236 -9.00 26.79 -2.41
N MET A 237 -9.96 26.78 -3.36
CA MET A 237 -10.24 27.87 -4.28
C MET A 237 -10.51 29.19 -3.53
N ARG A 238 -11.22 29.13 -2.41
CA ARG A 238 -11.52 30.33 -1.60
C ARG A 238 -10.25 30.96 -1.02
N PHE A 239 -9.31 30.12 -0.58
CA PHE A 239 -8.01 30.58 -0.05
C PHE A 239 -7.12 31.14 -1.15
N TYR A 240 -7.13 30.53 -2.33
CA TYR A 240 -6.43 31.03 -3.51
C TYR A 240 -6.94 32.41 -3.95
N GLN A 241 -8.28 32.59 -4.05
CA GLN A 241 -8.90 33.85 -4.44
C GLN A 241 -8.61 35.00 -3.45
N ARG A 242 -8.46 34.69 -2.17
CA ARG A 242 -8.07 35.68 -1.14
C ARG A 242 -6.57 35.93 -1.06
N GLY A 243 -5.78 35.11 -1.74
CA GLY A 243 -4.31 35.19 -1.68
C GLY A 243 -3.68 34.51 -0.47
N ASP A 244 -4.46 33.78 0.33
CA ASP A 244 -4.00 33.08 1.54
C ASP A 244 -3.22 31.80 1.20
N TRP A 245 -3.40 31.26 0.01
CA TRP A 245 -2.64 30.15 -0.53
C TRP A 245 -2.22 30.41 -1.98
N LYS A 246 -1.01 30.01 -2.32
CA LYS A 246 -0.48 30.04 -3.69
C LYS A 246 0.30 28.75 -3.95
N PRO A 247 0.23 28.20 -5.18
CA PRO A 247 1.08 27.07 -5.54
C PRO A 247 2.54 27.51 -5.55
N TYR A 248 3.42 26.57 -5.20
CA TYR A 248 4.86 26.81 -5.39
C TYR A 248 5.16 27.07 -6.86
N THR A 249 6.07 27.99 -7.12
CA THR A 249 6.60 28.20 -8.45
C THR A 249 7.32 26.92 -8.92
N HIS A 250 7.52 26.80 -10.22
CA HIS A 250 8.24 25.66 -10.78
C HIS A 250 9.62 25.47 -10.13
N ASN A 251 10.37 26.56 -9.93
CA ASN A 251 11.70 26.51 -9.32
C ASN A 251 11.65 26.13 -7.84
N GLN A 252 10.70 26.67 -7.06
CA GLN A 252 10.53 26.29 -5.65
C GLN A 252 10.20 24.79 -5.51
N LEU A 253 9.30 24.29 -6.36
CA LEU A 253 8.96 22.87 -6.34
C LEU A 253 10.14 21.99 -6.79
N LEU A 254 10.91 22.43 -7.80
CA LEU A 254 12.08 21.70 -8.28
C LEU A 254 13.15 21.59 -7.18
N GLU A 255 13.52 22.70 -6.54
CA GLU A 255 14.53 22.70 -5.47
C GLU A 255 14.07 21.90 -4.24
N LEU A 256 12.80 22.02 -3.85
CA LEU A 256 12.22 21.18 -2.79
C LEU A 256 12.36 19.69 -3.12
N LEU A 257 11.97 19.28 -4.33
CA LEU A 257 12.03 17.86 -4.73
C LEU A 257 13.47 17.36 -4.91
N ILE A 258 14.42 18.20 -5.28
CA ILE A 258 15.85 17.86 -5.26
C ILE A 258 16.27 17.49 -3.83
N GLY A 259 15.98 18.34 -2.85
CA GLY A 259 16.25 18.04 -1.43
C GLY A 259 15.54 16.77 -0.94
N VAL A 260 14.30 16.59 -1.34
CA VAL A 260 13.52 15.36 -1.05
C VAL A 260 14.21 14.11 -1.59
N PHE A 261 14.71 14.12 -2.83
CA PHE A 261 15.39 12.97 -3.42
C PHE A 261 16.75 12.68 -2.76
N GLN A 262 17.48 13.73 -2.34
CA GLN A 262 18.73 13.59 -1.60
C GLN A 262 18.53 12.99 -0.20
N LEU A 263 17.41 13.32 0.45
CA LEU A 263 17.06 12.83 1.79
C LEU A 263 16.42 11.44 1.81
N THR A 264 15.98 10.94 0.66
CA THR A 264 15.33 9.63 0.58
C THR A 264 16.34 8.50 0.78
N PRO A 265 16.19 7.64 1.81
CA PRO A 265 17.15 6.57 2.08
C PRO A 265 17.04 5.41 1.09
N GLU A 266 18.11 4.61 1.03
CA GLU A 266 18.25 3.46 0.13
C GLU A 266 17.16 2.40 0.27
N TYR A 267 16.56 2.28 1.45
CA TYR A 267 15.49 1.31 1.71
C TYR A 267 14.11 1.80 1.27
N CYS A 268 13.93 3.07 0.95
CA CYS A 268 12.64 3.61 0.51
C CYS A 268 12.53 3.64 -1.01
N ARG A 269 11.32 3.37 -1.52
CA ARG A 269 11.01 3.45 -2.95
C ARG A 269 10.09 4.63 -3.23
N LEU A 270 10.54 5.63 -3.97
CA LEU A 270 9.69 6.69 -4.51
C LEU A 270 8.87 6.13 -5.69
N THR A 271 7.66 5.70 -5.42
CA THR A 271 6.81 5.02 -6.42
C THR A 271 6.22 6.00 -7.41
N ARG A 272 5.81 7.17 -6.95
CA ARG A 272 5.21 8.22 -7.77
C ARG A 272 5.62 9.59 -7.24
N VAL A 273 6.00 10.47 -8.17
CA VAL A 273 6.27 11.88 -7.92
C VAL A 273 5.38 12.64 -8.89
N ILE A 274 4.34 13.29 -8.39
CA ILE A 274 3.25 13.92 -9.13
C ILE A 274 2.00 13.06 -9.25
N ARG A 275 0.86 13.72 -9.26
CA ARG A 275 -0.48 13.13 -9.22
C ARG A 275 -1.01 12.84 -10.62
N ASP A 276 -1.89 11.82 -10.71
CA ASP A 276 -2.66 11.49 -11.93
C ASP A 276 -3.95 12.32 -12.03
N ILE A 277 -3.87 13.64 -11.80
CA ILE A 277 -4.97 14.52 -12.17
C ILE A 277 -4.71 14.98 -13.60
N PRO A 278 -5.67 14.86 -14.52
CA PRO A 278 -5.54 15.44 -15.84
C PRO A 278 -5.17 16.93 -15.75
N GLY A 279 -4.22 17.35 -16.56
CA GLY A 279 -3.77 18.76 -16.55
C GLY A 279 -4.88 19.76 -16.85
N THR A 280 -5.94 19.31 -17.53
CA THR A 280 -7.18 20.07 -17.81
C THR A 280 -7.97 20.41 -16.55
N ASP A 281 -7.92 19.55 -15.54
CA ASP A 281 -8.69 19.72 -14.29
C ASP A 281 -7.96 20.59 -13.27
N ILE A 282 -6.66 20.83 -13.49
CA ILE A 282 -5.84 21.67 -12.63
C ILE A 282 -6.02 23.15 -13.04
N VAL A 283 -6.66 23.92 -12.17
CA VAL A 283 -6.80 25.38 -12.35
C VAL A 283 -5.45 26.04 -12.14
N VAL A 284 -4.81 25.77 -11.00
CA VAL A 284 -3.50 26.32 -10.62
C VAL A 284 -2.67 25.24 -9.93
N GLY A 285 -1.37 25.18 -10.23
CA GLY A 285 -0.45 24.22 -9.68
C GLY A 285 0.43 23.58 -10.75
N ASN A 286 1.15 22.53 -10.37
CA ASN A 286 2.02 21.85 -11.31
C ASN A 286 1.22 21.00 -12.32
N LYS A 287 1.43 21.27 -13.61
CA LYS A 287 0.85 20.54 -14.74
C LYS A 287 1.85 19.61 -15.44
N THR A 288 3.11 19.65 -15.03
CA THR A 288 4.20 18.89 -15.66
C THR A 288 4.15 17.44 -15.18
N THR A 289 3.90 16.51 -16.07
CA THR A 289 3.72 15.07 -15.74
C THR A 289 5.04 14.33 -15.53
N ASN A 290 6.13 14.76 -16.15
CA ASN A 290 7.46 14.13 -16.09
C ASN A 290 8.40 14.79 -15.05
N PHE A 291 7.86 15.39 -13.99
CA PHE A 291 8.64 16.16 -13.01
C PHE A 291 9.74 15.33 -12.33
N ARG A 292 9.49 14.02 -12.10
CA ARG A 292 10.53 13.11 -11.61
C ARG A 292 11.79 13.18 -12.49
N GLN A 293 11.63 13.13 -13.82
CA GLN A 293 12.73 13.19 -14.76
C GLN A 293 13.48 14.53 -14.67
N LEU A 294 12.75 15.62 -14.46
CA LEU A 294 13.38 16.94 -14.27
C LEU A 294 14.26 16.97 -13.02
N VAL A 295 13.79 16.41 -11.92
CA VAL A 295 14.57 16.30 -10.67
C VAL A 295 15.80 15.41 -10.88
N GLU A 296 15.65 14.23 -11.50
CA GLU A 296 16.76 13.32 -11.79
C GLU A 296 17.81 13.97 -12.71
N ASN A 297 17.38 14.71 -13.73
CA ASN A 297 18.28 15.46 -14.62
C ASN A 297 19.02 16.58 -13.86
N ALA A 298 18.32 17.30 -12.98
CA ALA A 298 18.94 18.36 -12.18
C ALA A 298 19.98 17.80 -11.19
N LEU A 299 19.71 16.66 -10.54
CA LEU A 299 20.67 15.94 -9.72
C LEU A 299 21.90 15.50 -10.54
N ALA A 300 21.66 14.88 -11.70
CA ALA A 300 22.74 14.45 -12.58
C ALA A 300 23.65 15.59 -13.04
N ALA A 301 23.08 16.79 -13.33
CA ALA A 301 23.84 17.99 -13.65
C ALA A 301 24.72 18.49 -12.48
N ARG A 302 24.36 18.13 -11.24
CA ARG A 302 25.16 18.40 -10.02
C ARG A 302 26.16 17.27 -9.70
N GLY A 303 26.23 16.20 -10.52
CA GLY A 303 27.03 15.03 -10.24
C GLY A 303 26.43 14.11 -9.15
N GLU A 304 25.14 14.24 -8.86
CA GLU A 304 24.43 13.54 -7.80
C GLU A 304 23.36 12.61 -8.38
N ARG A 305 22.86 11.70 -7.56
CA ARG A 305 21.73 10.82 -7.92
C ARG A 305 20.93 10.45 -6.67
N SER A 306 19.67 10.13 -6.86
CA SER A 306 18.83 9.60 -5.79
C SER A 306 19.29 8.22 -5.34
N ALA A 307 19.25 7.99 -4.03
CA ALA A 307 19.52 6.68 -3.43
C ALA A 307 18.28 5.79 -3.36
N ASP A 308 17.09 6.28 -3.72
CA ASP A 308 15.86 5.52 -3.64
C ASP A 308 15.88 4.24 -4.49
N ILE A 309 15.16 3.21 -4.06
CA ILE A 309 15.14 1.91 -4.75
C ILE A 309 14.87 2.06 -6.25
N ARG A 310 13.85 2.88 -6.64
CA ARG A 310 13.44 3.02 -8.04
C ARG A 310 14.53 3.60 -8.94
N ALA A 311 15.37 4.48 -8.41
CA ALA A 311 16.52 5.05 -9.14
C ALA A 311 17.64 4.01 -9.34
N ARG A 312 17.68 2.99 -8.49
CA ARG A 312 18.74 1.95 -8.46
C ARG A 312 18.33 0.61 -9.06
N GLU A 313 17.04 0.39 -9.40
CA GLU A 313 16.57 -0.87 -9.99
C GLU A 313 17.38 -1.26 -11.23
N VAL A 314 17.95 -2.45 -11.25
CA VAL A 314 18.68 -2.97 -12.44
C VAL A 314 17.76 -3.23 -13.63
N ARG A 315 16.44 -3.40 -13.39
CA ARG A 315 15.39 -3.60 -14.42
C ARG A 315 15.79 -4.65 -15.46
N PHE A 316 16.03 -4.19 -16.71
CA PHE A 316 16.33 -5.03 -17.86
C PHE A 316 17.85 -5.17 -18.12
N ARG A 317 18.70 -4.58 -17.28
CA ARG A 317 20.15 -4.73 -17.41
C ARG A 317 20.54 -6.15 -17.03
N SER A 318 21.38 -6.76 -17.85
CA SER A 318 22.03 -8.01 -17.46
C SER A 318 23.06 -7.72 -16.37
N VAL A 319 22.95 -8.41 -15.25
CA VAL A 319 23.88 -8.30 -14.12
C VAL A 319 24.41 -9.69 -13.81
N ASP A 320 25.73 -9.83 -13.71
CA ASP A 320 26.34 -11.08 -13.29
C ASP A 320 26.01 -11.36 -11.81
N ALA A 321 25.32 -12.46 -11.56
CA ALA A 321 24.93 -12.86 -10.21
C ALA A 321 26.15 -13.14 -9.29
N GLY A 322 27.30 -13.52 -9.87
CA GLY A 322 28.55 -13.72 -9.16
C GLY A 322 29.23 -12.43 -8.70
N ALA A 323 28.93 -11.31 -9.37
CA ALA A 323 29.47 -9.99 -9.05
C ALA A 323 28.59 -9.20 -8.08
N LEU A 324 27.42 -9.74 -7.67
CA LEU A 324 26.52 -9.07 -6.73
C LEU A 324 27.03 -9.22 -5.28
N ALA A 325 27.16 -8.08 -4.58
CA ALA A 325 27.44 -8.05 -3.15
C ALA A 325 26.13 -8.06 -2.35
N LEU A 326 26.10 -8.80 -1.25
CA LEU A 326 25.04 -8.68 -0.24
C LEU A 326 25.40 -7.54 0.71
N ASP A 327 24.50 -6.57 0.83
CA ASP A 327 24.64 -5.39 1.67
C ASP A 327 23.48 -5.32 2.68
N GLU A 328 23.77 -4.86 3.89
CA GLU A 328 22.82 -4.84 5.02
C GLU A 328 22.71 -3.43 5.57
N LEU A 329 21.53 -2.82 5.44
CA LEU A 329 21.23 -1.54 6.02
C LEU A 329 20.35 -1.73 7.26
N TRP A 330 20.91 -1.44 8.44
CA TRP A 330 20.24 -1.53 9.72
C TRP A 330 19.66 -0.17 10.12
N TYR A 331 18.44 -0.15 10.62
CA TYR A 331 17.81 1.08 11.12
C TYR A 331 16.78 0.80 12.20
N GLU A 332 16.57 1.79 13.08
CA GLU A 332 15.55 1.73 14.13
C GLU A 332 14.17 1.98 13.56
N SER A 333 13.15 1.35 14.15
CA SER A 333 11.74 1.54 13.84
C SER A 333 10.89 1.65 15.11
N SER A 334 9.60 1.94 14.97
CA SER A 334 8.67 2.08 16.10
C SER A 334 8.43 0.79 16.89
N ILE A 335 8.94 -0.36 16.44
CA ILE A 335 8.71 -1.67 17.06
C ILE A 335 10.02 -2.40 17.44
N GLY A 336 11.18 -1.82 17.15
CA GLY A 336 12.49 -2.41 17.29
C GLY A 336 13.36 -2.09 16.08
N ARG A 337 14.30 -2.96 15.73
CA ARG A 337 15.19 -2.76 14.57
C ARG A 337 14.61 -3.37 13.31
N GLU A 338 15.04 -2.84 12.17
CA GLU A 338 14.82 -3.43 10.85
C GLU A 338 16.14 -3.57 10.10
N VAL A 339 16.17 -4.56 9.20
CA VAL A 339 17.28 -4.79 8.28
C VAL A 339 16.74 -4.79 6.86
N PHE A 340 17.30 -3.93 6.04
CA PHE A 340 17.10 -3.95 4.60
C PHE A 340 18.28 -4.70 3.97
N LEU A 341 18.06 -5.95 3.60
CA LEU A 341 19.02 -6.79 2.90
C LEU A 341 18.91 -6.50 1.41
N GLN A 342 20.02 -6.24 0.73
CA GLN A 342 20.00 -5.98 -0.71
C GLN A 342 21.16 -6.63 -1.43
N PHE A 343 20.91 -7.20 -2.60
CA PHE A 343 21.95 -7.57 -3.56
C PHE A 343 22.20 -6.39 -4.49
N ILE A 344 23.40 -5.87 -4.45
CA ILE A 344 23.83 -4.69 -5.21
C ILE A 344 24.97 -4.99 -6.16
N ALA A 345 24.96 -4.37 -7.33
CA ALA A 345 26.07 -4.30 -8.26
C ALA A 345 27.09 -3.23 -7.82
N GLU A 346 28.25 -3.18 -8.45
CA GLU A 346 29.34 -2.22 -8.17
C GLU A 346 28.85 -0.75 -8.25
N ASP A 347 27.97 -0.44 -9.20
CA ASP A 347 27.36 0.88 -9.37
C ASP A 347 26.19 1.17 -8.39
N ARG A 348 26.03 0.32 -7.37
CA ARG A 348 24.94 0.29 -6.41
C ARG A 348 23.56 -0.02 -7.01
N GLY A 349 23.51 -0.54 -8.23
CA GLY A 349 22.27 -1.05 -8.84
C GLY A 349 21.71 -2.21 -8.02
N ILE A 350 20.41 -2.16 -7.66
CA ILE A 350 19.75 -3.16 -6.81
C ILE A 350 19.12 -4.27 -7.66
N ALA A 351 19.57 -5.52 -7.44
CA ALA A 351 19.07 -6.70 -8.13
C ALA A 351 17.99 -7.45 -7.35
N GLY A 352 17.95 -7.30 -6.03
CA GLY A 352 16.91 -7.86 -5.17
C GLY A 352 17.09 -7.41 -3.75
N PHE A 353 16.03 -7.49 -2.95
CA PHE A 353 16.07 -7.09 -1.55
C PHE A 353 15.06 -7.85 -0.70
N LEU A 354 15.28 -7.80 0.63
CA LEU A 354 14.37 -8.29 1.64
C LEU A 354 14.29 -7.29 2.78
N ARG A 355 13.08 -7.11 3.35
CA ARG A 355 12.86 -6.34 4.56
C ARG A 355 12.60 -7.28 5.72
N LEU A 356 13.46 -7.25 6.71
CA LEU A 356 13.35 -8.02 7.94
C LEU A 356 13.06 -7.07 9.10
N ALA A 357 11.93 -7.25 9.76
CA ALA A 357 11.63 -6.60 11.03
C ALA A 357 12.06 -7.48 12.19
N LEU A 358 12.67 -6.86 13.19
CA LEU A 358 13.14 -7.47 14.42
C LEU A 358 12.45 -6.75 15.61
N PRO A 359 11.15 -7.04 15.87
CA PRO A 359 10.43 -6.42 16.97
C PRO A 359 11.06 -6.80 18.32
N GLU A 360 10.95 -5.95 19.33
CA GLU A 360 11.37 -6.31 20.69
C GLU A 360 10.67 -7.61 21.11
N ILE A 361 11.46 -8.66 21.40
CA ILE A 361 10.97 -10.05 21.62
C ILE A 361 9.94 -10.11 22.75
N GLN A 362 10.13 -9.34 23.82
CA GLN A 362 9.25 -9.31 25.00
C GLN A 362 8.07 -8.36 24.85
N ALA A 363 8.03 -7.53 23.80
CA ALA A 363 6.93 -6.61 23.61
C ALA A 363 5.66 -7.36 23.18
N PRO A 364 4.48 -7.06 23.76
CA PRO A 364 3.24 -7.76 23.43
C PRO A 364 2.85 -7.52 21.96
N SER A 365 2.37 -8.57 21.31
CA SER A 365 1.79 -8.49 19.95
C SER A 365 0.27 -8.65 20.04
N PHE A 366 -0.47 -7.78 19.33
CA PHE A 366 -1.93 -7.94 19.19
C PHE A 366 -2.30 -9.02 18.16
N ILE A 367 -1.32 -9.56 17.43
CA ILE A 367 -1.44 -10.76 16.59
C ILE A 367 -0.67 -11.87 17.30
N GLU A 368 -1.40 -12.77 17.93
CA GLU A 368 -0.85 -13.82 18.82
C GLU A 368 0.25 -14.64 18.14
N GLU A 369 0.04 -15.06 16.89
CA GLU A 369 0.99 -15.88 16.14
C GLU A 369 2.32 -15.16 15.85
N LEU A 370 2.38 -13.82 15.93
CA LEU A 370 3.61 -13.03 15.76
C LEU A 370 4.34 -12.74 17.08
N GLN A 371 3.85 -13.26 18.22
CA GLN A 371 4.49 -13.02 19.50
C GLN A 371 5.90 -13.62 19.53
N GLY A 372 6.92 -12.77 19.70
CA GLY A 372 8.33 -13.19 19.76
C GLY A 372 8.93 -13.61 18.42
N SER A 373 8.26 -13.35 17.29
CA SER A 373 8.75 -13.68 15.95
C SER A 373 9.51 -12.50 15.31
N ALA A 374 10.58 -12.80 14.57
CA ALA A 374 11.07 -11.91 13.52
C ALA A 374 10.12 -11.99 12.31
N ILE A 375 10.07 -10.95 11.47
CA ILE A 375 9.06 -10.89 10.38
C ILE A 375 9.70 -10.48 9.06
N ILE A 376 9.64 -11.37 8.05
CA ILE A 376 9.91 -10.98 6.66
C ILE A 376 8.70 -10.20 6.14
N ARG A 377 8.91 -8.90 5.85
CA ARG A 377 7.86 -7.97 5.42
C ARG A 377 7.77 -7.85 3.90
N GLU A 378 8.84 -8.11 3.19
CA GLU A 378 8.92 -8.09 1.73
C GLU A 378 10.13 -8.88 1.24
N VAL A 379 9.97 -9.62 0.15
CA VAL A 379 11.06 -10.13 -0.68
C VAL A 379 10.79 -9.73 -2.11
N HIS A 380 11.76 -9.10 -2.75
CA HIS A 380 11.65 -8.67 -4.15
C HIS A 380 12.95 -8.94 -4.91
N VAL A 381 12.84 -9.53 -6.09
CA VAL A 381 13.98 -9.75 -7.00
C VAL A 381 13.63 -9.14 -8.35
N TYR A 382 14.50 -8.25 -8.82
CA TYR A 382 14.36 -7.62 -10.13
C TYR A 382 14.90 -8.53 -11.23
N GLY A 383 14.18 -8.61 -12.34
CA GLY A 383 14.57 -9.40 -13.50
C GLY A 383 13.39 -9.57 -14.46
N GLN A 384 13.65 -10.11 -15.66
CA GLN A 384 12.55 -10.54 -16.51
C GLN A 384 11.83 -11.69 -15.82
N SER A 385 10.51 -11.57 -15.64
CA SER A 385 9.69 -12.67 -15.18
C SER A 385 9.81 -13.81 -16.19
N LEU A 386 10.34 -14.96 -15.74
CA LEU A 386 10.24 -16.21 -16.47
C LEU A 386 8.84 -16.77 -16.24
N GLU A 387 8.23 -17.36 -17.25
CA GLU A 387 7.12 -18.27 -17.04
C GLU A 387 7.58 -19.40 -16.12
N ILE A 388 6.73 -19.79 -15.18
CA ILE A 388 7.08 -20.80 -14.16
C ILE A 388 7.30 -22.12 -14.86
N GLY A 389 8.57 -22.53 -14.99
CA GLY A 389 8.97 -23.79 -15.64
C GLY A 389 9.94 -23.64 -16.82
N GLU A 390 10.21 -22.44 -17.34
CA GLU A 390 11.21 -22.24 -18.37
C GLU A 390 12.61 -22.02 -17.80
N ASN A 391 13.49 -22.96 -18.07
CA ASN A 391 14.96 -22.82 -17.91
C ASN A 391 15.56 -22.30 -19.22
N ALA A 392 15.76 -21.00 -19.35
CA ALA A 392 16.49 -20.44 -20.48
C ALA A 392 17.95 -20.14 -20.09
N PRO A 393 18.95 -20.62 -20.83
CA PRO A 393 20.35 -20.27 -20.60
C PRO A 393 20.55 -18.75 -20.66
N GLY A 394 21.15 -18.15 -19.65
CA GLY A 394 21.37 -16.70 -19.54
C GLY A 394 20.27 -15.89 -18.84
N LYS A 395 19.06 -16.45 -18.60
CA LYS A 395 17.98 -15.82 -17.83
C LYS A 395 17.92 -16.28 -16.36
N ALA A 396 18.67 -17.32 -16.03
CA ALA A 396 18.78 -17.89 -14.68
C ALA A 396 19.60 -17.04 -13.69
N GLN A 397 20.04 -15.84 -14.08
CA GLN A 397 20.96 -15.01 -13.28
C GLN A 397 20.38 -14.59 -11.93
N HIS A 398 19.04 -14.60 -11.78
CA HIS A 398 18.38 -14.28 -10.52
C HIS A 398 17.78 -15.49 -9.81
N SER A 399 17.88 -16.69 -10.40
CA SER A 399 17.45 -17.91 -9.74
C SER A 399 18.32 -18.16 -8.49
N GLY A 400 17.71 -18.05 -7.32
CA GLY A 400 18.40 -18.23 -6.05
C GLY A 400 18.62 -16.97 -5.22
N LEU A 401 18.58 -15.76 -5.78
CA LEU A 401 18.75 -14.54 -4.96
C LEU A 401 17.68 -14.44 -3.86
N GLY A 402 16.41 -14.73 -4.18
CA GLY A 402 15.35 -14.73 -3.18
C GLY A 402 15.56 -15.75 -2.07
N LEU A 403 16.11 -16.95 -2.39
CA LEU A 403 16.48 -17.94 -1.39
C LEU A 403 17.64 -17.44 -0.52
N ARG A 404 18.70 -16.91 -1.12
CA ARG A 404 19.85 -16.37 -0.39
C ARG A 404 19.45 -15.23 0.57
N LEU A 405 18.54 -14.36 0.15
CA LEU A 405 17.99 -13.30 1.01
C LEU A 405 17.21 -13.89 2.20
N ILE A 406 16.39 -14.92 1.96
CA ILE A 406 15.61 -15.58 3.03
C ILE A 406 16.55 -16.29 4.00
N GLU A 407 17.54 -17.05 3.52
CA GLU A 407 18.51 -17.74 4.39
C GLU A 407 19.31 -16.73 5.23
N ARG A 408 19.70 -15.59 4.64
CA ARG A 408 20.38 -14.54 5.41
C ARG A 408 19.46 -13.94 6.49
N ALA A 409 18.16 -13.76 6.20
CA ALA A 409 17.18 -13.31 7.21
C ALA A 409 17.02 -14.34 8.35
N VAL A 410 17.05 -15.65 8.03
CA VAL A 410 17.06 -16.75 9.02
C VAL A 410 18.29 -16.65 9.93
N GLU A 411 19.50 -16.50 9.35
CA GLU A 411 20.74 -16.34 10.11
C GLU A 411 20.70 -15.14 11.06
N ILE A 412 20.24 -13.99 10.54
CA ILE A 412 20.12 -12.76 11.34
C ILE A 412 19.13 -12.95 12.47
N ALA A 413 17.93 -13.48 12.18
CA ALA A 413 16.90 -13.67 13.20
C ALA A 413 17.38 -14.63 14.30
N ALA A 414 17.99 -15.75 13.96
CA ALA A 414 18.58 -16.70 14.93
C ALA A 414 19.69 -16.05 15.75
N ALA A 415 20.60 -15.31 15.12
CA ALA A 415 21.71 -14.60 15.82
C ALA A 415 21.19 -13.49 16.76
N GLN A 416 20.00 -12.93 16.50
CA GLN A 416 19.33 -11.95 17.37
C GLN A 416 18.46 -12.60 18.46
N GLY A 417 18.42 -13.94 18.54
CA GLY A 417 17.75 -14.67 19.62
C GLY A 417 16.26 -14.97 19.37
N TYR A 418 15.78 -14.82 18.13
CA TYR A 418 14.43 -15.24 17.77
C TYR A 418 14.37 -16.75 17.58
N GLY A 419 13.30 -17.39 18.07
CA GLY A 419 13.03 -18.82 17.85
C GLY A 419 12.09 -19.08 16.67
N ASP A 420 11.59 -18.02 16.06
CA ASP A 420 10.61 -18.11 14.97
C ASP A 420 10.77 -16.95 13.97
N LEU A 421 10.64 -17.26 12.70
CA LEU A 421 10.64 -16.29 11.60
C LEU A 421 9.30 -16.38 10.86
N ALA A 422 8.48 -15.35 11.00
CA ALA A 422 7.23 -15.21 10.28
C ALA A 422 7.44 -14.53 8.92
N VAL A 423 6.53 -14.76 7.97
CA VAL A 423 6.45 -14.00 6.71
C VAL A 423 5.01 -13.60 6.40
N ILE A 424 4.83 -12.32 6.04
CA ILE A 424 3.56 -11.79 5.51
C ILE A 424 3.42 -12.18 4.04
N SER A 425 3.13 -13.44 3.76
CA SER A 425 3.00 -13.95 2.39
C SER A 425 1.69 -13.50 1.75
N ALA A 426 1.73 -13.16 0.45
CA ALA A 426 0.52 -13.04 -0.36
C ALA A 426 -0.03 -14.43 -0.66
N ILE A 427 -1.35 -14.53 -0.90
CA ILE A 427 -2.04 -15.80 -1.12
C ILE A 427 -1.34 -16.64 -2.20
N GLY A 428 -1.10 -16.06 -3.37
CA GLY A 428 -0.46 -16.76 -4.50
C GLY A 428 1.04 -17.02 -4.34
N THR A 429 1.64 -16.64 -3.20
CA THR A 429 3.07 -16.89 -2.91
C THR A 429 3.28 -17.90 -1.79
N ARG A 430 2.23 -18.41 -1.14
CA ARG A 430 2.35 -19.35 -0.01
C ARG A 430 3.13 -20.61 -0.39
N GLY A 431 2.88 -21.18 -1.57
CA GLY A 431 3.64 -22.34 -2.08
C GLY A 431 5.12 -22.08 -2.27
N TYR A 432 5.52 -20.82 -2.54
CA TYR A 432 6.93 -20.43 -2.62
C TYR A 432 7.63 -20.52 -1.26
N TYR A 433 6.97 -20.10 -0.18
CA TYR A 433 7.52 -20.13 1.17
C TYR A 433 7.48 -21.53 1.79
N ARG A 434 6.43 -22.35 1.54
CA ARG A 434 6.39 -23.77 1.96
C ARG A 434 7.61 -24.55 1.43
N LYS A 435 7.99 -24.35 0.16
CA LYS A 435 9.20 -24.95 -0.45
C LYS A 435 10.52 -24.46 0.20
N ARG A 436 10.47 -23.49 1.10
CA ARG A 436 11.60 -22.92 1.85
C ARG A 436 11.51 -23.14 3.35
N GLY A 437 10.71 -24.16 3.75
CA GLY A 437 10.59 -24.58 5.14
C GLY A 437 9.70 -23.72 6.02
N PHE A 438 8.77 -22.96 5.41
CA PHE A 438 7.75 -22.24 6.16
C PHE A 438 6.47 -23.07 6.20
N ASP A 439 5.91 -23.23 7.40
CA ASP A 439 4.61 -23.85 7.65
C ASP A 439 3.51 -22.78 7.71
N ASP A 440 2.27 -23.15 7.37
CA ASP A 440 1.13 -22.25 7.43
C ASP A 440 0.67 -22.03 8.88
N GLY A 441 0.57 -20.75 9.29
CA GLY A 441 -0.16 -20.33 10.49
C GLY A 441 -1.58 -19.87 10.15
N LYS A 442 -2.21 -19.09 11.04
CA LYS A 442 -3.57 -18.57 10.82
C LYS A 442 -3.60 -17.51 9.72
N LEU A 443 -2.70 -16.53 9.78
CA LEU A 443 -2.60 -15.40 8.86
C LEU A 443 -1.21 -15.27 8.22
N TYR A 444 -0.20 -15.86 8.80
CA TYR A 444 1.21 -15.81 8.38
C TYR A 444 1.73 -17.22 8.12
N GLN A 445 2.91 -17.30 7.53
CA GLN A 445 3.66 -18.55 7.48
C GLN A 445 4.89 -18.42 8.37
N HIS A 446 5.33 -19.51 8.98
CA HIS A 446 6.33 -19.53 10.04
C HIS A 446 7.43 -20.55 9.74
N ARG A 447 8.66 -20.21 10.05
CA ARG A 447 9.82 -21.11 10.04
C ARG A 447 10.47 -21.10 11.41
N LYS A 448 10.58 -22.24 12.06
CA LYS A 448 11.33 -22.37 13.31
C LYS A 448 12.83 -22.21 13.05
N LEU A 449 13.52 -21.53 13.98
CA LEU A 449 14.94 -21.19 13.92
C LEU A 449 15.78 -22.02 14.86
#